data_78986672d7a5b94c947a2ad9cdf16744
#
_entry.id   78986672d7a5b94c947a2ad9cdf16744
#
_cell.length_a   1.000
_cell.length_b   1.000
_cell.length_c   1.000
_cell.angle_alpha   90.00
_cell.angle_beta   90.00
_cell.angle_gamma   90.00
#
_symmetry.space_group_name_H-M   'P 1'
#
loop_
_entity.id
_entity.type
_entity.pdbx_description
1 polymer ?
#
loop_
_entity_poly.entity_id
_entity_poly.type
_entity_poly.pdbx_seq_one_letter_code
_entity_poly.pdbx_strand_id
1 'polypeptide(L)'
;MLTPKFQINQDDVSVTIVVHAPYTKVSEVDIFIEETCFAFHAKPYYLRLELPGTIVEAGSSCKYEVDKGAYTVHVCKQEKGEHFENLDLLTTMLAQKKTPQTKPLIEVVEEDVNCEHEASLTKENICSTTFGYGFANQKHGVISKLQEDLCDIVYIRNPDDTSLEDRKSLKQAAEDLKFDSDYYLADLYEDDYIQHIIKFIPEWKQSPEEQLEFTDEEKEQLQKLPNKEYLISENEQQIILNGLFDILFAYAYNVRVTEGEGCVESAWNIRTISHTLSWCCSSSCLKETVVSCLRRSLCYPQYRNWKLGCKVVQDVIRILKKGRRYILHCLLHIWRIFQTADGSPCYILNDLYITDYCVWLQKLKTCDELMKRLSKEAKGLNVLKKDLDLELELIEEAAELVLADEKQAEESNSEVDELTNQIGLVSVDS
;
A
#
# COMPACT_ATOMS: atom_id res chain seq x y z
N MET A 1 15.50 -4.79 -3.22
CA MET A 1 15.54 -4.77 -4.69
C MET A 1 14.51 -5.76 -5.21
N LEU A 2 13.76 -5.37 -6.25
CA LEU A 2 12.76 -6.23 -6.87
C LEU A 2 13.44 -7.18 -7.85
N THR A 3 13.04 -8.46 -7.86
CA THR A 3 13.46 -9.38 -8.91
C THR A 3 12.59 -9.11 -10.14
N PRO A 4 13.17 -8.65 -11.26
CA PRO A 4 12.40 -8.39 -12.48
C PRO A 4 11.88 -9.69 -13.08
N LYS A 5 10.83 -9.59 -13.90
CA LYS A 5 10.45 -10.72 -14.75
C LYS A 5 11.52 -10.94 -15.79
N PHE A 6 11.90 -12.18 -16.04
CA PHE A 6 12.90 -12.50 -17.03
C PHE A 6 12.57 -13.76 -17.79
N GLN A 7 13.14 -13.88 -18.98
CA GLN A 7 13.05 -15.04 -19.84
C GLN A 7 14.44 -15.36 -20.35
N ILE A 8 14.75 -16.65 -20.47
CA ILE A 8 16.05 -17.10 -20.95
C ILE A 8 15.82 -18.01 -22.16
N ASN A 9 16.52 -17.71 -23.24
CA ASN A 9 16.59 -18.52 -24.44
C ASN A 9 18.05 -18.76 -24.78
N GLN A 10 18.37 -19.83 -25.50
CA GLN A 10 19.72 -20.11 -25.93
C GLN A 10 19.77 -20.50 -27.41
N ASP A 11 20.88 -20.20 -28.02
CA ASP A 11 21.30 -20.73 -29.31
C ASP A 11 22.67 -21.42 -29.17
N ASP A 12 23.24 -21.89 -30.28
CA ASP A 12 24.53 -22.61 -30.27
C ASP A 12 25.73 -21.75 -29.77
N VAL A 13 25.58 -20.42 -29.76
CA VAL A 13 26.70 -19.49 -29.50
C VAL A 13 26.46 -18.62 -28.29
N SER A 14 25.18 -18.33 -27.99
CA SER A 14 24.85 -17.35 -26.96
C SER A 14 23.63 -17.77 -26.12
N VAL A 15 23.53 -17.15 -24.94
CA VAL A 15 22.31 -17.17 -24.09
C VAL A 15 21.68 -15.79 -24.17
N THR A 16 20.43 -15.73 -24.53
CA THR A 16 19.64 -14.48 -24.59
C THR A 16 18.79 -14.36 -23.34
N ILE A 17 19.05 -13.33 -22.53
CA ILE A 17 18.31 -13.04 -21.30
C ILE A 17 17.51 -11.78 -21.55
N VAL A 18 16.18 -11.90 -21.49
CA VAL A 18 15.24 -10.76 -21.61
C VAL A 18 14.79 -10.40 -20.21
N VAL A 19 15.15 -9.21 -19.74
CA VAL A 19 14.83 -8.69 -18.41
C VAL A 19 13.80 -7.58 -18.54
N HIS A 20 12.60 -7.77 -17.98
CA HIS A 20 11.58 -6.73 -17.95
C HIS A 20 11.81 -5.82 -16.73
N ALA A 21 12.36 -4.65 -16.98
CA ALA A 21 12.64 -3.63 -15.97
C ALA A 21 12.13 -2.26 -16.47
N PRO A 22 10.79 -2.07 -16.47
CA PRO A 22 10.20 -0.79 -16.87
C PRO A 22 10.62 0.33 -15.90
N TYR A 23 10.60 1.57 -16.41
CA TYR A 23 10.89 2.79 -15.64
C TYR A 23 12.31 2.90 -15.10
N THR A 24 13.27 2.18 -15.69
CA THR A 24 14.69 2.30 -15.34
C THR A 24 15.39 3.29 -16.25
N LYS A 25 16.38 4.01 -15.71
CA LYS A 25 17.25 4.87 -16.50
C LYS A 25 18.35 4.03 -17.13
N VAL A 26 18.43 4.04 -18.44
CA VAL A 26 19.42 3.25 -19.21
C VAL A 26 20.87 3.58 -18.81
N SER A 27 21.12 4.83 -18.36
CA SER A 27 22.43 5.28 -17.89
C SER A 27 22.86 4.73 -16.52
N GLU A 28 21.93 4.13 -15.78
CA GLU A 28 22.17 3.61 -14.42
C GLU A 28 22.08 2.07 -14.38
N VAL A 29 22.21 1.42 -15.56
CA VAL A 29 22.13 -0.04 -15.67
C VAL A 29 23.54 -0.62 -15.63
N ASP A 30 23.76 -1.51 -14.66
CA ASP A 30 24.98 -2.28 -14.51
C ASP A 30 24.71 -3.75 -14.85
N ILE A 31 25.49 -4.30 -15.77
CA ILE A 31 25.45 -5.72 -16.14
C ILE A 31 26.80 -6.32 -15.80
N PHE A 32 26.77 -7.39 -15.04
CA PHE A 32 27.97 -8.10 -14.61
C PHE A 32 27.87 -9.55 -15.09
N ILE A 33 28.94 -9.99 -15.76
CA ILE A 33 29.07 -11.32 -16.37
C ILE A 33 30.41 -11.91 -15.92
N GLU A 34 30.34 -12.97 -15.11
CA GLU A 34 31.56 -13.64 -14.62
C GLU A 34 31.31 -15.15 -14.49
N GLU A 35 32.11 -15.93 -15.18
CA GLU A 35 32.07 -17.39 -15.23
C GLU A 35 30.65 -17.93 -15.47
N THR A 36 29.93 -18.37 -14.43
CA THR A 36 28.55 -18.88 -14.48
C THR A 36 27.53 -17.85 -13.99
N CYS A 37 27.98 -16.72 -13.48
CA CYS A 37 27.15 -15.71 -12.85
C CYS A 37 26.79 -14.60 -13.84
N PHE A 38 25.50 -14.35 -13.98
CA PHE A 38 24.96 -13.17 -14.64
C PHE A 38 24.25 -12.31 -13.59
N ALA A 39 24.60 -11.03 -13.49
CA ALA A 39 23.90 -10.09 -12.65
C ALA A 39 23.48 -8.85 -13.45
N PHE A 40 22.24 -8.42 -13.23
CA PHE A 40 21.66 -7.23 -13.79
C PHE A 40 21.18 -6.34 -12.64
N HIS A 41 21.65 -5.11 -12.63
CA HIS A 41 21.24 -4.10 -11.67
C HIS A 41 20.75 -2.86 -12.41
N ALA A 42 19.51 -2.48 -12.15
CA ALA A 42 18.91 -1.22 -12.59
C ALA A 42 17.85 -0.85 -11.56
N LYS A 43 18.07 0.20 -10.80
CA LYS A 43 17.13 0.61 -9.72
C LYS A 43 15.69 0.71 -10.25
N PRO A 44 14.69 0.10 -9.58
CA PRO A 44 14.71 -0.65 -8.31
C PRO A 44 15.01 -2.15 -8.47
N TYR A 45 15.38 -2.63 -9.66
CA TYR A 45 15.52 -4.05 -10.00
C TYR A 45 16.92 -4.58 -9.76
N TYR A 46 16.97 -5.85 -9.30
CA TYR A 46 18.20 -6.65 -9.21
C TYR A 46 17.89 -8.10 -9.57
N LEU A 47 18.65 -8.64 -10.50
CA LEU A 47 18.56 -10.03 -10.91
C LEU A 47 19.95 -10.64 -10.85
N ARG A 48 20.09 -11.76 -10.18
CA ARG A 48 21.30 -12.57 -10.18
C ARG A 48 20.93 -13.99 -10.56
N LEU A 49 21.59 -14.51 -11.59
CA LEU A 49 21.37 -15.84 -12.13
C LEU A 49 22.69 -16.62 -12.08
N GLU A 50 22.62 -17.87 -11.67
CA GLU A 50 23.69 -18.86 -11.80
C GLU A 50 23.33 -19.78 -12.98
N LEU A 51 24.02 -19.61 -14.09
CA LEU A 51 23.79 -20.41 -15.28
C LEU A 51 24.51 -21.77 -15.18
N PRO A 52 23.98 -22.83 -15.81
CA PRO A 52 24.55 -24.16 -15.71
C PRO A 52 25.89 -24.33 -16.47
N GLY A 53 26.23 -23.38 -17.37
CA GLY A 53 27.48 -23.38 -18.13
C GLY A 53 28.22 -22.06 -18.07
N THR A 54 29.42 -22.03 -18.54
CA THR A 54 30.36 -20.88 -18.47
C THR A 54 30.06 -19.85 -19.58
N ILE A 55 29.94 -18.60 -19.18
CA ILE A 55 29.67 -17.45 -20.05
C ILE A 55 30.83 -16.46 -20.05
N VAL A 56 30.98 -15.69 -21.10
CA VAL A 56 32.02 -14.68 -21.25
C VAL A 56 31.44 -13.33 -21.64
N GLU A 57 32.01 -12.26 -21.07
CA GLU A 57 31.60 -10.89 -21.36
C GLU A 57 32.01 -10.47 -22.79
N ALA A 58 33.12 -11.00 -23.29
CA ALA A 58 33.63 -10.67 -24.64
C ALA A 58 32.65 -11.08 -25.74
N GLY A 59 32.14 -10.11 -26.49
CA GLY A 59 31.12 -10.30 -27.53
C GLY A 59 29.67 -10.24 -27.05
N SER A 60 29.44 -10.05 -25.76
CA SER A 60 28.09 -9.84 -25.20
C SER A 60 27.59 -8.46 -25.59
N SER A 61 26.25 -8.34 -25.73
CA SER A 61 25.56 -7.09 -26.09
C SER A 61 24.28 -6.93 -25.33
N CYS A 62 23.90 -5.68 -25.03
CA CYS A 62 22.67 -5.34 -24.40
C CYS A 62 21.88 -4.34 -25.27
N LYS A 63 20.59 -4.58 -25.45
CA LYS A 63 19.68 -3.70 -26.16
C LYS A 63 18.46 -3.41 -25.27
N TYR A 64 18.10 -2.14 -25.19
CA TYR A 64 16.90 -1.72 -24.48
C TYR A 64 15.75 -1.42 -25.45
N GLU A 65 14.59 -1.99 -25.21
CA GLU A 65 13.36 -1.71 -25.96
C GLU A 65 12.45 -0.82 -25.10
N VAL A 66 12.39 0.47 -25.45
CA VAL A 66 11.65 1.49 -24.68
C VAL A 66 10.16 1.15 -24.59
N ASP A 67 9.57 0.71 -25.69
CA ASP A 67 8.13 0.42 -25.78
C ASP A 67 7.68 -0.73 -24.86
N LYS A 68 8.61 -1.66 -24.55
CA LYS A 68 8.33 -2.83 -23.71
C LYS A 68 8.94 -2.73 -22.33
N GLY A 69 9.78 -1.71 -22.07
CA GLY A 69 10.55 -1.61 -20.84
C GLY A 69 11.42 -2.84 -20.58
N ALA A 70 12.02 -3.41 -21.63
CA ALA A 70 12.75 -4.67 -21.57
C ALA A 70 14.19 -4.53 -22.05
N TYR A 71 15.12 -5.12 -21.32
CA TYR A 71 16.51 -5.27 -21.69
C TYR A 71 16.72 -6.66 -22.27
N THR A 72 17.20 -6.73 -23.50
CA THR A 72 17.61 -7.97 -24.15
C THR A 72 19.13 -8.05 -24.10
N VAL A 73 19.64 -8.96 -23.30
CA VAL A 73 21.09 -9.18 -23.12
C VAL A 73 21.47 -10.49 -23.81
N HIS A 74 22.36 -10.39 -24.77
CA HIS A 74 22.99 -11.54 -25.43
C HIS A 74 24.33 -11.81 -24.78
N VAL A 75 24.46 -12.93 -24.12
CA VAL A 75 25.69 -13.34 -23.41
C VAL A 75 26.31 -14.50 -24.14
N CYS A 76 27.59 -14.35 -24.51
CA CYS A 76 28.32 -15.39 -25.26
C CYS A 76 28.66 -16.58 -24.36
N LYS A 77 28.51 -17.80 -24.90
CA LYS A 77 29.00 -19.03 -24.27
C LYS A 77 30.49 -19.14 -24.45
N GLN A 78 31.18 -19.66 -23.43
CA GLN A 78 32.63 -19.91 -23.54
C GLN A 78 32.92 -21.00 -24.56
N GLU A 79 32.19 -22.08 -24.56
CA GLU A 79 32.26 -23.15 -25.55
C GLU A 79 31.09 -23.07 -26.52
N LYS A 80 31.36 -22.91 -27.82
CA LYS A 80 30.36 -22.88 -28.87
C LYS A 80 29.79 -24.28 -29.08
N GLY A 81 28.46 -24.36 -29.11
CA GLY A 81 27.75 -25.63 -29.24
C GLY A 81 27.39 -26.31 -27.91
N GLU A 82 27.86 -25.77 -26.77
CA GLU A 82 27.43 -26.26 -25.47
C GLU A 82 25.96 -25.97 -25.25
N HIS A 83 25.20 -27.02 -24.89
CA HIS A 83 23.77 -26.87 -24.54
C HIS A 83 23.61 -26.75 -23.05
N PHE A 84 23.06 -25.63 -22.58
CA PHE A 84 22.76 -25.39 -21.17
C PHE A 84 21.43 -26.08 -20.81
N GLU A 85 21.51 -27.09 -19.96
CA GLU A 85 20.34 -27.86 -19.53
C GLU A 85 19.53 -27.09 -18.49
N ASN A 86 18.22 -27.36 -18.44
CA ASN A 86 17.31 -26.86 -17.39
C ASN A 86 17.17 -25.32 -17.28
N LEU A 87 17.35 -24.57 -18.35
CA LEU A 87 17.11 -23.12 -18.36
C LEU A 87 15.64 -22.74 -18.07
N ASP A 88 14.71 -23.70 -18.13
CA ASP A 88 13.30 -23.52 -17.77
C ASP A 88 13.07 -23.55 -16.26
N LEU A 89 14.02 -24.07 -15.48
CA LEU A 89 13.94 -24.15 -14.03
C LEU A 89 14.42 -22.85 -13.38
N LEU A 90 13.68 -21.75 -13.59
CA LEU A 90 14.04 -20.40 -13.15
C LEU A 90 14.34 -20.31 -11.65
N THR A 91 13.65 -21.11 -10.82
CA THR A 91 13.86 -21.14 -9.36
C THR A 91 15.20 -21.68 -8.93
N THR A 92 15.78 -22.64 -9.68
CA THR A 92 17.11 -23.20 -9.37
C THR A 92 18.23 -22.22 -9.71
N MET A 93 18.05 -21.44 -10.75
CA MET A 93 19.03 -20.42 -11.15
C MET A 93 19.03 -19.19 -10.22
N LEU A 94 17.91 -18.90 -9.55
CA LEU A 94 17.80 -17.86 -8.52
C LEU A 94 18.29 -18.32 -7.14
N ALA A 95 18.59 -19.60 -6.96
CA ALA A 95 19.09 -20.12 -5.69
C ALA A 95 20.50 -19.57 -5.44
N GLN A 96 20.65 -18.82 -4.35
CA GLN A 96 21.97 -18.42 -3.88
C GLN A 96 22.78 -19.67 -3.54
N LYS A 97 23.96 -19.85 -4.16
CA LYS A 97 24.96 -20.81 -3.67
C LYS A 97 25.18 -20.47 -2.20
N LYS A 98 24.88 -21.39 -1.30
CA LYS A 98 25.36 -21.31 0.08
C LYS A 98 26.87 -21.14 0.00
N THR A 99 27.38 -19.99 0.37
CA THR A 99 28.82 -19.79 0.58
C THR A 99 29.29 -20.92 1.46
N PRO A 100 30.36 -21.67 1.10
CA PRO A 100 30.88 -22.73 1.97
C PRO A 100 31.18 -22.06 3.30
N GLN A 101 30.50 -22.53 4.35
CA GLN A 101 30.82 -22.12 5.70
C GLN A 101 32.30 -22.43 5.89
N THR A 102 33.11 -21.40 6.00
CA THR A 102 34.46 -21.53 6.53
C THR A 102 34.32 -22.25 7.87
N LYS A 103 34.79 -23.47 7.92
CA LYS A 103 34.88 -24.24 9.15
C LYS A 103 35.63 -23.36 10.14
N PRO A 104 35.15 -23.17 11.37
CA PRO A 104 35.89 -22.45 12.39
C PRO A 104 37.19 -23.24 12.63
N LEU A 105 38.29 -22.60 12.35
CA LEU A 105 39.63 -23.10 12.65
C LEU A 105 39.94 -22.79 14.11
N ILE A 106 39.29 -23.52 15.03
CA ILE A 106 39.66 -23.55 16.45
C ILE A 106 39.61 -25.03 16.84
N GLU A 107 40.77 -25.63 16.85
CA GLU A 107 41.03 -26.85 17.61
C GLU A 107 40.92 -26.47 19.11
N VAL A 108 39.93 -27.03 19.78
CA VAL A 108 39.85 -26.96 21.22
C VAL A 108 40.86 -27.96 21.79
N VAL A 109 41.94 -27.45 22.32
CA VAL A 109 42.82 -28.23 23.24
C VAL A 109 42.15 -28.17 24.60
N GLU A 110 41.72 -29.32 25.10
CA GLU A 110 41.22 -29.48 26.46
C GLU A 110 42.43 -29.39 27.42
N GLU A 111 42.52 -28.32 28.21
CA GLU A 111 43.27 -28.28 29.43
C GLU A 111 42.34 -27.82 30.58
N ASP A 112 42.15 -28.73 31.51
CA ASP A 112 41.50 -28.54 32.79
C ASP A 112 42.22 -27.47 33.62
N VAL A 113 41.54 -26.35 33.98
CA VAL A 113 41.82 -25.58 35.20
C VAL A 113 40.55 -25.00 35.75
N ASN A 114 40.13 -25.47 36.91
CA ASN A 114 39.19 -24.83 37.81
C ASN A 114 39.62 -23.44 38.17
N CYS A 115 38.75 -22.44 38.03
CA CYS A 115 38.65 -21.31 38.94
C CYS A 115 37.28 -20.62 38.80
N GLU A 116 36.58 -20.66 39.91
CA GLU A 116 35.35 -19.89 40.15
C GLU A 116 35.68 -18.38 40.18
N HIS A 117 35.02 -17.61 39.37
CA HIS A 117 34.61 -16.23 39.70
C HIS A 117 33.47 -15.80 38.78
N GLU A 118 32.38 -15.46 39.44
CA GLU A 118 31.18 -14.85 38.87
C GLU A 118 31.53 -13.55 38.12
N ALA A 119 31.16 -13.48 36.88
CA ALA A 119 30.78 -12.24 36.21
C ALA A 119 29.73 -12.59 35.14
N SER A 120 28.49 -12.40 35.50
CA SER A 120 27.35 -12.42 34.59
C SER A 120 27.52 -11.35 33.53
N LEU A 121 27.99 -11.74 32.37
CA LEU A 121 27.75 -10.99 31.14
C LEU A 121 26.76 -11.80 30.33
N THR A 122 25.50 -11.44 30.50
CA THR A 122 24.42 -11.83 29.59
C THR A 122 24.85 -11.47 28.19
N LYS A 123 25.26 -12.48 27.41
CA LYS A 123 25.23 -12.38 25.96
C LYS A 123 23.74 -12.30 25.60
N GLU A 124 23.25 -11.08 25.51
CA GLU A 124 22.04 -10.82 24.76
C GLU A 124 22.28 -11.34 23.34
N ASN A 125 21.67 -12.46 23.03
CA ASN A 125 21.39 -12.85 21.67
C ASN A 125 20.53 -11.71 21.10
N ILE A 126 21.14 -10.76 20.43
CA ILE A 126 20.45 -9.84 19.53
C ILE A 126 19.99 -10.70 18.35
N CYS A 127 18.91 -11.44 18.58
CA CYS A 127 18.07 -11.92 17.52
C CYS A 127 17.48 -10.63 16.91
N SER A 128 18.01 -10.15 15.81
CA SER A 128 17.41 -9.07 15.05
C SER A 128 16.07 -9.56 14.58
N THR A 129 15.02 -9.27 15.37
CA THR A 129 13.64 -9.55 14.98
C THR A 129 13.28 -8.58 13.86
N THR A 130 13.42 -9.01 12.63
CA THR A 130 12.94 -8.25 11.48
C THR A 130 11.42 -8.37 11.41
N PHE A 131 10.74 -7.23 11.42
CA PHE A 131 9.28 -7.17 11.32
C PHE A 131 8.85 -7.12 9.86
N GLY A 132 7.92 -8.02 9.48
CA GLY A 132 7.39 -8.06 8.13
C GLY A 132 6.39 -6.94 7.82
N TYR A 133 6.15 -6.73 6.54
CA TYR A 133 5.11 -5.86 5.97
C TYR A 133 4.61 -6.43 4.64
N GLY A 134 3.78 -5.69 3.92
CA GLY A 134 3.19 -6.18 2.70
C GLY A 134 2.06 -7.18 2.94
N PHE A 135 1.66 -7.89 1.89
CA PHE A 135 0.63 -8.92 2.00
C PHE A 135 1.02 -9.98 3.03
N ALA A 136 0.13 -10.26 3.99
CA ALA A 136 0.35 -11.21 5.09
C ALA A 136 1.62 -10.95 5.92
N ASN A 137 2.16 -9.73 5.91
CA ASN A 137 3.43 -9.37 6.56
C ASN A 137 4.64 -10.23 6.12
N GLN A 138 4.62 -10.72 4.88
CA GLN A 138 5.64 -11.66 4.35
C GLN A 138 6.78 -10.97 3.58
N LYS A 139 6.78 -9.64 3.48
CA LYS A 139 7.83 -8.88 2.80
C LYS A 139 8.81 -8.30 3.80
N HIS A 140 10.09 -8.31 3.43
CA HIS A 140 11.21 -7.81 4.23
C HIS A 140 12.25 -7.14 3.33
N GLY A 141 12.92 -6.11 3.83
CA GLY A 141 14.09 -5.51 3.19
C GLY A 141 13.84 -4.83 1.84
N VAL A 142 12.59 -4.56 1.45
CA VAL A 142 12.26 -3.86 0.20
C VAL A 142 12.28 -2.34 0.43
N ILE A 143 11.54 -1.87 1.44
CA ILE A 143 11.39 -0.43 1.73
C ILE A 143 12.72 0.17 2.19
N SER A 144 13.47 -0.52 3.05
CA SER A 144 14.78 -0.05 3.51
C SER A 144 15.80 0.14 2.38
N LYS A 145 15.72 -0.66 1.32
CA LYS A 145 16.61 -0.55 0.14
C LYS A 145 16.18 0.52 -0.85
N LEU A 146 14.91 0.90 -0.85
CA LEU A 146 14.29 1.86 -1.76
C LEU A 146 13.87 3.15 -1.02
N GLN A 147 14.50 3.43 0.11
CA GLN A 147 14.07 4.49 1.02
C GLN A 147 14.03 5.87 0.37
N GLU A 148 14.97 6.19 -0.51
CA GLU A 148 15.01 7.47 -1.23
C GLU A 148 13.83 7.62 -2.20
N ASP A 149 13.46 6.52 -2.89
CA ASP A 149 12.37 6.50 -3.87
C ASP A 149 10.99 6.40 -3.20
N LEU A 150 10.92 5.85 -1.99
CA LEU A 150 9.67 5.56 -1.30
C LEU A 150 9.33 6.52 -0.15
N CYS A 151 10.16 7.51 0.13
CA CYS A 151 9.96 8.45 1.24
C CYS A 151 8.63 9.23 1.13
N ASP A 152 8.16 9.48 -0.09
CA ASP A 152 6.89 10.18 -0.33
C ASP A 152 5.69 9.25 -0.37
N ILE A 153 5.91 7.91 -0.43
CA ILE A 153 4.85 6.91 -0.58
C ILE A 153 4.55 6.23 0.74
N VAL A 154 5.59 5.80 1.45
CA VAL A 154 5.49 5.11 2.74
C VAL A 154 6.06 6.02 3.82
N TYR A 155 5.23 6.36 4.79
CA TYR A 155 5.61 7.31 5.86
C TYR A 155 6.56 6.72 6.90
N ILE A 156 6.67 5.40 6.97
CA ILE A 156 7.62 4.73 7.85
C ILE A 156 8.92 4.42 7.10
N ARG A 157 10.05 4.88 7.65
CA ARG A 157 11.36 4.73 6.99
C ARG A 157 11.93 3.33 7.06
N ASN A 158 11.87 2.71 8.25
CA ASN A 158 12.47 1.40 8.53
C ASN A 158 11.42 0.43 9.08
N PRO A 159 10.48 -0.05 8.26
CA PRO A 159 9.46 -0.97 8.74
C PRO A 159 10.05 -2.32 9.19
N ASP A 160 11.19 -2.74 8.63
CA ASP A 160 11.86 -3.98 9.02
C ASP A 160 12.34 -3.96 10.50
N ASP A 161 12.72 -2.77 11.00
CA ASP A 161 13.26 -2.60 12.37
C ASP A 161 12.20 -2.06 13.36
N THR A 162 11.00 -1.70 12.88
CA THR A 162 9.96 -1.09 13.70
C THR A 162 8.85 -2.07 13.98
N SER A 163 8.52 -2.30 15.24
CA SER A 163 7.43 -3.19 15.63
C SER A 163 6.07 -2.69 15.14
N LEU A 164 5.09 -3.58 15.03
CA LEU A 164 3.72 -3.19 14.63
C LEU A 164 3.09 -2.19 15.62
N GLU A 165 3.42 -2.30 16.91
CA GLU A 165 2.92 -1.39 17.94
C GLU A 165 3.56 -0.02 17.82
N ASP A 166 4.87 0.03 17.57
CA ASP A 166 5.57 1.29 17.33
C ASP A 166 5.09 1.97 16.03
N ARG A 167 4.84 1.19 14.95
CA ARG A 167 4.25 1.75 13.73
C ARG A 167 2.88 2.39 13.98
N LYS A 168 2.04 1.75 14.80
CA LYS A 168 0.73 2.29 15.20
C LYS A 168 0.87 3.57 15.99
N SER A 169 1.79 3.61 16.97
CA SER A 169 2.05 4.78 17.80
C SER A 169 2.58 5.96 16.99
N LEU A 170 3.55 5.71 16.09
CA LEU A 170 4.10 6.73 15.18
C LEU A 170 3.03 7.25 14.22
N LYS A 171 2.19 6.35 13.66
CA LYS A 171 1.06 6.72 12.83
C LYS A 171 0.10 7.64 13.57
N GLN A 172 -0.29 7.27 14.78
CA GLN A 172 -1.22 8.05 15.60
C GLN A 172 -0.67 9.43 15.91
N ALA A 173 0.58 9.52 16.37
CA ALA A 173 1.24 10.81 16.63
C ALA A 173 1.32 11.70 15.37
N ALA A 174 1.59 11.12 14.19
CA ALA A 174 1.60 11.86 12.93
C ALA A 174 0.19 12.34 12.53
N GLU A 175 -0.83 11.57 12.81
CA GLU A 175 -2.23 11.93 12.57
C GLU A 175 -2.70 13.04 13.51
N ASP A 176 -2.29 13.01 14.79
CA ASP A 176 -2.58 14.07 15.76
C ASP A 176 -2.00 15.41 15.33
N LEU A 177 -0.75 15.39 14.83
CA LEU A 177 -0.10 16.59 14.29
C LEU A 177 -0.71 17.09 12.98
N LYS A 178 -1.33 16.20 12.20
CA LYS A 178 -1.89 16.53 10.89
C LYS A 178 -3.34 16.93 10.93
N PHE A 179 -4.06 16.50 11.97
CA PHE A 179 -5.47 16.90 12.15
C PHE A 179 -5.54 18.40 12.39
N ASP A 180 -6.43 19.06 11.67
CA ASP A 180 -6.67 20.49 11.73
C ASP A 180 -8.15 20.72 12.01
N SER A 181 -8.45 21.31 13.18
CA SER A 181 -9.80 21.58 13.64
C SER A 181 -10.52 22.60 12.78
N ASP A 182 -9.79 23.59 12.27
CA ASP A 182 -10.38 24.69 11.49
C ASP A 182 -10.84 24.18 10.13
N TYR A 183 -10.01 23.35 9.47
CA TYR A 183 -10.43 22.67 8.23
C TYR A 183 -11.57 21.66 8.47
N TYR A 184 -11.59 21.00 9.62
CA TYR A 184 -12.69 20.10 9.95
C TYR A 184 -14.00 20.88 10.13
N LEU A 185 -13.98 22.00 10.83
CA LEU A 185 -15.16 22.86 11.04
C LEU A 185 -15.62 23.53 9.74
N ALA A 186 -14.68 23.98 8.89
CA ALA A 186 -15.03 24.51 7.58
C ALA A 186 -15.81 23.46 6.75
N ASP A 187 -15.29 22.21 6.65
CA ASP A 187 -15.96 21.12 5.94
C ASP A 187 -17.26 20.65 6.62
N LEU A 188 -17.47 20.97 7.89
CA LEU A 188 -18.72 20.67 8.62
C LEU A 188 -19.81 21.68 8.34
N TYR A 189 -19.48 22.98 8.28
CA TYR A 189 -20.45 24.06 8.13
C TYR A 189 -20.64 24.51 6.68
N GLU A 190 -19.58 24.41 5.83
CA GLU A 190 -19.65 24.69 4.39
C GLU A 190 -19.73 23.37 3.60
N ASP A 191 -20.78 22.59 3.83
CA ASP A 191 -20.86 21.20 3.37
C ASP A 191 -21.62 20.99 2.05
N ASP A 192 -22.05 22.04 1.35
CA ASP A 192 -22.89 21.94 0.15
C ASP A 192 -22.29 20.99 -0.90
N TYR A 193 -21.01 21.14 -1.19
CA TYR A 193 -20.30 20.27 -2.13
C TYR A 193 -20.12 18.86 -1.57
N ILE A 194 -19.84 18.74 -0.28
CA ILE A 194 -19.69 17.44 0.40
C ILE A 194 -21.04 16.68 0.38
N GLN A 195 -22.16 17.37 0.54
CA GLN A 195 -23.50 16.77 0.40
C GLN A 195 -23.73 16.21 -1.02
N HIS A 196 -23.17 16.85 -2.06
CA HIS A 196 -23.21 16.34 -3.42
C HIS A 196 -22.45 15.00 -3.50
N ILE A 197 -21.21 14.95 -3.00
CA ILE A 197 -20.36 13.74 -2.94
C ILE A 197 -21.05 12.62 -2.14
N ILE A 198 -21.69 12.93 -1.01
CA ILE A 198 -22.43 11.96 -0.19
C ILE A 198 -23.61 11.38 -0.97
N LYS A 199 -24.30 12.19 -1.77
CA LYS A 199 -25.44 11.78 -2.59
C LYS A 199 -25.03 11.05 -3.87
N PHE A 200 -23.79 11.21 -4.33
CA PHE A 200 -23.25 10.51 -5.50
C PHE A 200 -23.54 9.01 -5.44
N ILE A 201 -23.94 8.44 -6.57
CA ILE A 201 -24.32 7.03 -6.70
C ILE A 201 -23.20 6.27 -7.41
N PRO A 202 -22.27 5.63 -6.68
CA PRO A 202 -21.20 4.86 -7.27
C PRO A 202 -21.71 3.62 -8.02
N GLU A 203 -20.87 3.07 -8.89
CA GLU A 203 -21.18 1.92 -9.75
C GLU A 203 -21.66 0.68 -8.96
N TRP A 204 -21.07 0.42 -7.78
CA TRP A 204 -21.51 -0.70 -6.92
C TRP A 204 -22.92 -0.57 -6.36
N LYS A 205 -23.58 0.58 -6.51
CA LYS A 205 -25.00 0.76 -6.23
C LYS A 205 -25.91 0.60 -7.43
N GLN A 206 -25.36 0.82 -8.64
CA GLN A 206 -26.14 0.82 -9.87
C GLN A 206 -26.27 -0.59 -10.45
N SER A 207 -25.23 -1.41 -10.36
CA SER A 207 -25.17 -2.72 -10.97
C SER A 207 -25.85 -3.80 -10.11
N PRO A 208 -26.65 -4.73 -10.68
CA PRO A 208 -27.13 -5.93 -9.99
C PRO A 208 -25.97 -6.80 -9.50
N GLU A 209 -26.19 -7.59 -8.44
CA GLU A 209 -25.14 -8.38 -7.78
C GLU A 209 -24.48 -9.45 -8.70
N GLU A 210 -25.15 -9.87 -9.78
CA GLU A 210 -24.75 -11.06 -10.56
C GLU A 210 -24.13 -10.77 -11.94
N GLN A 211 -23.93 -9.51 -12.35
CA GLN A 211 -23.63 -9.18 -13.76
C GLN A 211 -22.29 -8.49 -14.02
N LEU A 212 -21.32 -8.53 -13.12
CA LEU A 212 -20.01 -7.99 -13.46
C LEU A 212 -19.23 -8.97 -14.35
N GLU A 213 -19.06 -8.62 -15.60
CA GLU A 213 -18.11 -9.26 -16.50
C GLU A 213 -16.80 -8.46 -16.50
N PHE A 214 -15.67 -9.15 -16.35
CA PHE A 214 -14.36 -8.51 -16.50
C PHE A 214 -14.18 -8.03 -17.93
N THR A 215 -13.60 -6.85 -18.08
CA THR A 215 -13.15 -6.35 -19.39
C THR A 215 -12.02 -7.25 -19.94
N ASP A 216 -11.74 -7.16 -21.23
CA ASP A 216 -10.68 -7.97 -21.83
C ASP A 216 -9.29 -7.59 -21.27
N GLU A 217 -9.09 -6.30 -20.92
CA GLU A 217 -7.88 -5.82 -20.23
C GLU A 217 -7.74 -6.44 -18.83
N GLU A 218 -8.83 -6.50 -18.08
CA GLU A 218 -8.82 -7.10 -16.73
C GLU A 218 -8.56 -8.62 -16.81
N LYS A 219 -9.16 -9.29 -17.77
CA LYS A 219 -8.88 -10.73 -18.03
C LYS A 219 -7.42 -10.96 -18.35
N GLU A 220 -6.83 -10.11 -19.20
CA GLU A 220 -5.42 -10.18 -19.54
C GLU A 220 -4.53 -9.92 -18.31
N GLN A 221 -4.87 -8.94 -17.47
CA GLN A 221 -4.16 -8.66 -16.21
C GLN A 221 -4.25 -9.85 -15.26
N LEU A 222 -5.44 -10.44 -15.08
CA LEU A 222 -5.64 -11.62 -14.23
C LEU A 222 -4.82 -12.83 -14.71
N GLN A 223 -4.66 -13.00 -16.02
CA GLN A 223 -3.83 -14.09 -16.59
C GLN A 223 -2.32 -13.85 -16.37
N LYS A 224 -1.88 -12.59 -16.34
CA LYS A 224 -0.47 -12.22 -16.10
C LYS A 224 -0.06 -12.30 -14.63
N LEU A 225 -1.00 -12.51 -13.71
CA LEU A 225 -0.68 -12.62 -12.28
C LEU A 225 0.20 -13.85 -12.00
N PRO A 226 1.14 -13.74 -11.06
CA PRO A 226 2.02 -14.84 -10.73
C PRO A 226 1.24 -16.01 -10.10
N ASN A 227 1.66 -17.24 -10.42
CA ASN A 227 1.08 -18.43 -9.80
C ASN A 227 1.75 -18.71 -8.44
N LYS A 228 1.28 -18.03 -7.39
CA LYS A 228 1.79 -18.19 -6.02
C LYS A 228 0.77 -18.95 -5.16
N GLU A 229 1.26 -19.75 -4.22
CA GLU A 229 0.47 -20.33 -3.15
C GLU A 229 0.85 -19.70 -1.81
N TYR A 230 -0.14 -19.47 -0.96
CA TYR A 230 0.06 -18.87 0.34
C TYR A 230 -0.33 -19.86 1.43
N LEU A 231 0.59 -20.14 2.34
CA LEU A 231 0.29 -20.82 3.59
C LEU A 231 -0.10 -19.74 4.61
N ILE A 232 -1.39 -19.61 4.85
CA ILE A 232 -1.97 -18.55 5.69
C ILE A 232 -2.72 -19.21 6.85
N SER A 233 -2.33 -18.87 8.06
CA SER A 233 -3.04 -19.24 9.29
C SER A 233 -4.35 -18.44 9.44
N GLU A 234 -5.24 -18.86 10.32
CA GLU A 234 -6.49 -18.13 10.59
C GLU A 234 -6.26 -16.71 11.10
N ASN A 235 -5.24 -16.49 11.91
CA ASN A 235 -4.88 -15.17 12.41
C ASN A 235 -4.36 -14.26 11.28
N GLU A 236 -3.49 -14.77 10.42
CA GLU A 236 -3.01 -14.03 9.24
C GLU A 236 -4.15 -13.74 8.27
N GLN A 237 -5.09 -14.67 8.10
CA GLN A 237 -6.27 -14.45 7.28
C GLN A 237 -7.11 -13.26 7.78
N GLN A 238 -7.28 -13.12 9.10
CA GLN A 238 -8.00 -11.98 9.67
C GLN A 238 -7.25 -10.66 9.41
N ILE A 239 -5.93 -10.65 9.56
CA ILE A 239 -5.09 -9.48 9.24
C ILE A 239 -5.24 -9.10 7.76
N ILE A 240 -5.19 -10.07 6.85
CA ILE A 240 -5.38 -9.86 5.41
C ILE A 240 -6.76 -9.28 5.12
N LEU A 241 -7.81 -9.81 5.75
CA LEU A 241 -9.18 -9.31 5.57
C LEU A 241 -9.35 -7.87 6.07
N ASN A 242 -8.74 -7.52 7.19
CA ASN A 242 -8.75 -6.16 7.72
C ASN A 242 -7.97 -5.20 6.80
N GLY A 243 -6.81 -5.61 6.29
CA GLY A 243 -6.06 -4.83 5.30
C GLY A 243 -6.83 -4.65 3.98
N LEU A 244 -7.54 -5.67 3.53
CA LEU A 244 -8.44 -5.56 2.37
C LEU A 244 -9.55 -4.54 2.60
N PHE A 245 -10.15 -4.53 3.79
CA PHE A 245 -11.16 -3.55 4.17
C PHE A 245 -10.60 -2.11 4.10
N ASP A 246 -9.41 -1.90 4.65
CA ASP A 246 -8.72 -0.61 4.65
C ASP A 246 -8.42 -0.10 3.23
N ILE A 247 -7.89 -0.97 2.37
CA ILE A 247 -7.60 -0.64 0.96
C ILE A 247 -8.90 -0.31 0.20
N LEU A 248 -9.96 -1.10 0.40
CA LEU A 248 -11.26 -0.83 -0.22
C LEU A 248 -11.92 0.44 0.31
N PHE A 249 -11.69 0.81 1.58
CA PHE A 249 -12.15 2.08 2.12
C PHE A 249 -11.48 3.26 1.41
N ALA A 250 -10.17 3.23 1.27
CA ALA A 250 -9.42 4.26 0.58
C ALA A 250 -9.84 4.39 -0.90
N TYR A 251 -10.07 3.27 -1.56
CA TYR A 251 -10.58 3.24 -2.93
C TYR A 251 -11.99 3.83 -3.03
N ALA A 252 -12.91 3.40 -2.16
CA ALA A 252 -14.29 3.88 -2.17
C ALA A 252 -14.39 5.38 -1.83
N TYR A 253 -13.51 5.88 -0.95
CA TYR A 253 -13.36 7.30 -0.71
C TYR A 253 -12.93 8.04 -1.98
N ASN A 254 -11.87 7.56 -2.65
CA ASN A 254 -11.40 8.17 -3.89
C ASN A 254 -12.48 8.22 -4.96
N VAL A 255 -13.20 7.10 -5.19
CA VAL A 255 -14.30 7.05 -6.18
C VAL A 255 -15.40 8.06 -5.87
N ARG A 256 -15.69 8.33 -4.58
CA ARG A 256 -16.70 9.34 -4.22
C ARG A 256 -16.22 10.75 -4.51
N VAL A 257 -15.01 11.11 -4.08
CA VAL A 257 -14.50 12.48 -4.22
C VAL A 257 -14.17 12.83 -5.67
N THR A 258 -13.95 11.84 -6.53
CA THR A 258 -13.74 12.00 -7.97
C THR A 258 -14.99 11.65 -8.81
N GLU A 259 -16.11 11.37 -8.16
CA GLU A 259 -17.37 10.96 -8.81
C GLU A 259 -17.21 9.80 -9.81
N GLY A 260 -16.21 8.95 -9.59
CA GLY A 260 -15.90 7.76 -10.41
C GLY A 260 -14.98 8.02 -11.60
N GLU A 261 -14.71 9.26 -11.96
CA GLU A 261 -13.85 9.57 -13.13
C GLU A 261 -12.35 9.38 -12.84
N GLY A 262 -11.96 9.47 -11.56
CA GLY A 262 -10.57 9.50 -11.17
C GLY A 262 -9.87 10.82 -11.50
N CYS A 263 -8.69 11.03 -10.95
CA CYS A 263 -7.86 12.21 -11.21
C CYS A 263 -6.38 11.86 -10.97
N VAL A 264 -5.49 12.79 -11.28
CA VAL A 264 -4.04 12.63 -11.08
C VAL A 264 -3.69 12.36 -9.62
N GLU A 265 -4.50 12.84 -8.67
CA GLU A 265 -4.32 12.65 -7.22
C GLU A 265 -4.90 11.32 -6.71
N SER A 266 -5.55 10.52 -7.56
CA SER A 266 -6.20 9.27 -7.11
C SER A 266 -5.23 8.29 -6.47
N ALA A 267 -4.01 8.16 -6.99
CA ALA A 267 -2.98 7.32 -6.40
C ALA A 267 -2.56 7.82 -5.02
N TRP A 268 -2.41 9.14 -4.86
CA TRP A 268 -2.09 9.79 -3.59
C TRP A 268 -3.22 9.59 -2.58
N ASN A 269 -4.48 9.82 -2.97
CA ASN A 269 -5.65 9.63 -2.11
C ASN A 269 -5.72 8.20 -1.56
N ILE A 270 -5.65 7.20 -2.44
CA ILE A 270 -5.79 5.79 -2.05
C ILE A 270 -4.66 5.38 -1.10
N ARG A 271 -3.40 5.65 -1.45
CA ARG A 271 -2.27 5.26 -0.60
C ARG A 271 -2.26 5.98 0.74
N THR A 272 -2.61 7.28 0.74
CA THR A 272 -2.55 8.12 1.94
C THR A 272 -3.65 7.75 2.94
N ILE A 273 -4.87 7.50 2.49
CA ILE A 273 -5.98 7.11 3.37
C ILE A 273 -5.76 5.70 3.93
N SER A 274 -5.25 4.76 3.14
CA SER A 274 -4.97 3.42 3.63
C SER A 274 -3.73 3.39 4.54
N HIS A 275 -3.92 3.03 5.81
CA HIS A 275 -2.81 2.84 6.74
C HIS A 275 -1.99 1.58 6.43
N THR A 276 -2.61 0.60 5.80
CA THR A 276 -1.95 -0.62 5.31
C THR A 276 -0.90 -0.26 4.27
N LEU A 277 -1.22 0.62 3.33
CA LEU A 277 -0.33 1.02 2.24
C LEU A 277 0.73 2.03 2.69
N SER A 278 0.33 3.06 3.46
CA SER A 278 1.20 4.19 3.80
C SER A 278 2.06 3.98 5.04
N TRP A 279 1.63 3.17 6.00
CA TRP A 279 2.32 2.93 7.27
C TRP A 279 2.78 1.49 7.45
N CYS A 280 2.50 0.61 6.50
CA CYS A 280 2.76 -0.83 6.64
C CYS A 280 2.16 -1.39 7.95
N CYS A 281 1.05 -0.81 8.39
CA CYS A 281 0.35 -1.22 9.59
C CYS A 281 -0.64 -2.34 9.27
N SER A 282 -0.81 -3.23 10.20
CA SER A 282 -1.84 -4.25 10.18
C SER A 282 -2.63 -4.25 11.48
N SER A 283 -3.92 -4.57 11.39
CA SER A 283 -4.81 -4.67 12.55
C SER A 283 -5.35 -6.08 12.69
N SER A 284 -5.38 -6.59 13.91
CA SER A 284 -6.01 -7.89 14.22
C SER A 284 -7.53 -7.78 14.40
N CYS A 285 -8.07 -6.58 14.62
CA CYS A 285 -9.46 -6.28 14.89
C CYS A 285 -10.06 -5.37 13.81
N LEU A 286 -11.23 -5.75 13.28
CA LEU A 286 -11.93 -4.94 12.27
C LEU A 286 -12.37 -3.59 12.82
N LYS A 287 -12.77 -3.49 14.11
CA LYS A 287 -13.15 -2.20 14.72
C LYS A 287 -11.96 -1.22 14.67
N GLU A 288 -10.77 -1.68 15.03
CA GLU A 288 -9.55 -0.87 14.98
C GLU A 288 -9.26 -0.38 13.54
N THR A 289 -9.46 -1.25 12.56
CA THR A 289 -9.31 -0.89 11.14
C THR A 289 -10.29 0.20 10.73
N VAL A 290 -11.57 0.05 11.07
CA VAL A 290 -12.61 1.04 10.72
C VAL A 290 -12.36 2.38 11.42
N VAL A 291 -11.97 2.37 12.69
CA VAL A 291 -11.57 3.58 13.43
C VAL A 291 -10.39 4.27 12.73
N SER A 292 -9.36 3.50 12.36
CA SER A 292 -8.20 4.04 11.63
C SER A 292 -8.60 4.63 10.28
N CYS A 293 -9.45 3.96 9.50
CA CYS A 293 -9.98 4.47 8.23
C CYS A 293 -10.69 5.82 8.41
N LEU A 294 -11.62 5.89 9.36
CA LEU A 294 -12.40 7.10 9.65
C LEU A 294 -11.50 8.24 10.15
N ARG A 295 -10.60 7.96 11.08
CA ARG A 295 -9.64 8.93 11.60
C ARG A 295 -8.78 9.51 10.47
N ARG A 296 -8.19 8.66 9.63
CA ARG A 296 -7.37 9.11 8.50
C ARG A 296 -8.17 9.91 7.47
N SER A 297 -9.44 9.56 7.25
CA SER A 297 -10.31 10.34 6.36
C SER A 297 -10.64 11.74 6.89
N LEU A 298 -10.30 12.06 8.14
CA LEU A 298 -10.41 13.41 8.72
C LEU A 298 -9.05 14.15 8.77
N CYS A 299 -7.93 13.42 8.68
CA CYS A 299 -6.60 14.02 8.79
C CYS A 299 -5.97 14.41 7.44
N TYR A 300 -6.16 13.60 6.40
CA TYR A 300 -5.36 13.68 5.18
C TYR A 300 -6.09 14.03 3.89
N PRO A 301 -7.42 13.87 3.74
CA PRO A 301 -8.09 13.98 2.46
C PRO A 301 -8.40 15.41 2.06
N GLN A 302 -9.02 15.55 0.88
CA GLN A 302 -9.58 16.80 0.40
C GLN A 302 -10.76 17.28 1.24
N TYR A 303 -11.57 16.36 1.77
CA TYR A 303 -12.79 16.64 2.55
C TYR A 303 -12.78 15.89 3.86
N ARG A 304 -12.79 16.63 4.98
CA ARG A 304 -12.71 16.10 6.36
C ARG A 304 -14.11 16.04 6.97
N ASN A 305 -14.93 15.12 6.50
CA ASN A 305 -16.32 15.05 6.93
C ASN A 305 -16.68 13.68 7.50
N TRP A 306 -17.15 13.64 8.74
CA TRP A 306 -17.56 12.42 9.44
C TRP A 306 -18.66 11.64 8.69
N LYS A 307 -19.69 12.37 8.18
CA LYS A 307 -20.81 11.74 7.46
C LYS A 307 -20.31 11.09 6.16
N LEU A 308 -19.37 11.72 5.47
CA LEU A 308 -18.74 11.16 4.28
C LEU A 308 -17.96 9.89 4.62
N GLY A 309 -17.14 9.90 5.67
CA GLY A 309 -16.42 8.72 6.14
C GLY A 309 -17.34 7.54 6.46
N CYS A 310 -18.41 7.80 7.22
CA CYS A 310 -19.44 6.79 7.52
C CYS A 310 -20.13 6.25 6.25
N LYS A 311 -20.29 7.09 5.22
CA LYS A 311 -20.86 6.70 3.94
C LYS A 311 -19.95 5.77 3.17
N VAL A 312 -18.64 6.05 3.20
CA VAL A 312 -17.61 5.21 2.60
C VAL A 312 -17.56 3.83 3.26
N VAL A 313 -17.68 3.74 4.60
CA VAL A 313 -17.81 2.44 5.30
C VAL A 313 -18.98 1.63 4.76
N GLN A 314 -20.14 2.28 4.54
CA GLN A 314 -21.33 1.62 3.97
C GLN A 314 -21.06 1.13 2.53
N ASP A 315 -20.26 1.83 1.78
CA ASP A 315 -19.90 1.44 0.41
C ASP A 315 -18.97 0.23 0.41
N VAL A 316 -17.96 0.17 1.29
CA VAL A 316 -17.13 -1.03 1.45
C VAL A 316 -17.98 -2.25 1.82
N ILE A 317 -18.93 -2.10 2.75
CA ILE A 317 -19.87 -3.17 3.11
C ILE A 317 -20.64 -3.67 1.88
N ARG A 318 -21.01 -2.78 0.95
CA ARG A 318 -21.68 -3.16 -0.30
C ARG A 318 -20.76 -3.85 -1.29
N ILE A 319 -19.54 -3.33 -1.46
CA ILE A 319 -18.51 -3.95 -2.31
C ILE A 319 -18.24 -5.38 -1.84
N LEU A 320 -18.06 -5.59 -0.54
CA LEU A 320 -17.85 -6.93 0.03
C LEU A 320 -19.03 -7.87 -0.23
N LYS A 321 -20.29 -7.38 -0.18
CA LYS A 321 -21.48 -8.17 -0.49
C LYS A 321 -21.57 -8.62 -1.93
N LYS A 322 -21.03 -7.84 -2.87
CA LYS A 322 -20.98 -8.20 -4.30
C LYS A 322 -20.04 -9.36 -4.59
N GLY A 323 -19.21 -9.76 -3.61
CA GLY A 323 -18.38 -10.94 -3.68
C GLY A 323 -17.08 -10.75 -4.45
N ARG A 324 -16.39 -11.86 -4.66
CA ARG A 324 -15.02 -11.95 -5.17
C ARG A 324 -14.80 -11.18 -6.48
N ARG A 325 -15.68 -11.33 -7.46
CA ARG A 325 -15.50 -10.70 -8.79
C ARG A 325 -15.44 -9.18 -8.69
N TYR A 326 -16.31 -8.59 -7.88
CA TYR A 326 -16.37 -7.15 -7.73
C TYR A 326 -15.16 -6.60 -6.95
N ILE A 327 -14.72 -7.33 -5.94
CA ILE A 327 -13.51 -6.97 -5.19
C ILE A 327 -12.27 -7.03 -6.09
N LEU A 328 -12.15 -8.06 -6.92
CA LEU A 328 -11.07 -8.15 -7.91
C LEU A 328 -11.11 -7.00 -8.91
N HIS A 329 -12.28 -6.61 -9.38
CA HIS A 329 -12.46 -5.43 -10.24
C HIS A 329 -11.93 -4.16 -9.55
N CYS A 330 -12.30 -3.90 -8.29
CA CYS A 330 -11.79 -2.76 -7.52
C CYS A 330 -10.26 -2.81 -7.38
N LEU A 331 -9.69 -3.97 -7.05
CA LEU A 331 -8.24 -4.14 -6.89
C LEU A 331 -7.48 -3.96 -8.21
N LEU A 332 -8.02 -4.45 -9.33
CA LEU A 332 -7.43 -4.24 -10.66
C LEU A 332 -7.48 -2.77 -11.07
N HIS A 333 -8.55 -2.06 -10.68
CA HIS A 333 -8.61 -0.61 -10.90
C HIS A 333 -7.57 0.13 -10.06
N ILE A 334 -7.40 -0.19 -8.76
CA ILE A 334 -6.32 0.34 -7.92
C ILE A 334 -4.95 0.03 -8.54
N TRP A 335 -4.75 -1.20 -8.98
CA TRP A 335 -3.51 -1.62 -9.63
C TRP A 335 -3.17 -0.73 -10.83
N ARG A 336 -4.17 -0.42 -11.68
CA ARG A 336 -4.01 0.47 -12.83
C ARG A 336 -3.70 1.89 -12.41
N ILE A 337 -4.42 2.44 -11.42
CA ILE A 337 -4.17 3.79 -10.88
C ILE A 337 -2.72 3.91 -10.41
N PHE A 338 -2.22 2.93 -9.65
CA PHE A 338 -0.83 2.94 -9.17
C PHE A 338 0.20 2.74 -10.29
N GLN A 339 -0.15 1.99 -11.33
CA GLN A 339 0.73 1.76 -12.48
C GLN A 339 0.88 2.99 -13.36
N THR A 340 -0.17 3.81 -13.46
CA THR A 340 -0.24 5.00 -14.34
C THR A 340 0.02 6.31 -13.60
N ALA A 341 0.34 6.28 -12.31
CA ALA A 341 0.63 7.47 -11.51
C ALA A 341 1.93 8.13 -11.98
N ASP A 342 1.80 9.26 -12.66
CA ASP A 342 2.94 10.01 -13.20
C ASP A 342 3.84 10.55 -12.09
N GLY A 343 5.15 10.32 -12.21
CA GLY A 343 6.17 10.85 -11.31
C GLY A 343 6.18 10.23 -9.90
N SER A 344 5.30 9.25 -9.62
CA SER A 344 5.23 8.62 -8.30
C SER A 344 5.46 7.11 -8.41
N PRO A 345 6.41 6.52 -7.67
CA PRO A 345 6.66 5.07 -7.70
C PRO A 345 5.59 4.23 -6.97
N CYS A 346 4.32 4.65 -7.01
CA CYS A 346 3.18 3.94 -6.40
C CYS A 346 3.02 2.50 -6.90
N TYR A 347 3.53 2.17 -8.09
CA TYR A 347 3.51 0.80 -8.64
C TYR A 347 4.17 -0.22 -7.70
N ILE A 348 5.08 0.19 -6.83
CA ILE A 348 5.71 -0.69 -5.82
C ILE A 348 4.66 -1.24 -4.84
N LEU A 349 3.60 -0.47 -4.54
CA LEU A 349 2.50 -0.92 -3.71
C LEU A 349 1.71 -2.06 -4.38
N ASN A 350 1.70 -2.12 -5.73
CA ASN A 350 1.15 -3.25 -6.45
C ASN A 350 1.92 -4.54 -6.14
N ASP A 351 3.25 -4.48 -6.10
CA ASP A 351 4.10 -5.64 -5.82
C ASP A 351 4.10 -6.02 -4.33
N LEU A 352 3.93 -5.04 -3.44
CA LEU A 352 3.88 -5.30 -2.00
C LEU A 352 2.52 -5.83 -1.53
N TYR A 353 1.42 -5.40 -2.17
CA TYR A 353 0.07 -5.66 -1.67
C TYR A 353 -0.89 -6.13 -2.75
N ILE A 354 -1.21 -5.29 -3.75
CA ILE A 354 -2.39 -5.46 -4.61
C ILE A 354 -2.32 -6.74 -5.45
N THR A 355 -1.17 -7.04 -6.04
CA THR A 355 -0.94 -8.25 -6.83
C THR A 355 -1.18 -9.52 -5.99
N ASP A 356 -0.64 -9.55 -4.77
CA ASP A 356 -0.78 -10.70 -3.88
C ASP A 356 -2.23 -10.84 -3.37
N TYR A 357 -2.95 -9.74 -3.11
CA TYR A 357 -4.41 -9.77 -2.85
C TYR A 357 -5.20 -10.37 -4.01
N CYS A 358 -4.91 -9.95 -5.24
CA CYS A 358 -5.59 -10.49 -6.42
C CYS A 358 -5.34 -11.99 -6.61
N VAL A 359 -4.11 -12.45 -6.40
CA VAL A 359 -3.76 -13.88 -6.48
C VAL A 359 -4.46 -14.69 -5.40
N TRP A 360 -4.41 -14.21 -4.15
CA TRP A 360 -5.02 -14.88 -3.01
C TRP A 360 -6.53 -15.03 -3.16
N LEU A 361 -7.23 -13.95 -3.53
CA LEU A 361 -8.69 -13.97 -3.71
C LEU A 361 -9.13 -14.93 -4.81
N GLN A 362 -8.37 -15.06 -5.89
CA GLN A 362 -8.70 -16.01 -6.97
C GLN A 362 -8.62 -17.46 -6.49
N LYS A 363 -7.64 -17.79 -5.65
CA LYS A 363 -7.38 -19.16 -5.17
C LYS A 363 -8.22 -19.56 -3.97
N LEU A 364 -8.75 -18.60 -3.24
CA LEU A 364 -9.49 -18.85 -2.01
C LEU A 364 -10.87 -19.46 -2.29
N LYS A 365 -11.06 -20.74 -1.99
CA LYS A 365 -12.32 -21.48 -2.25
C LYS A 365 -13.50 -20.89 -1.48
N THR A 366 -13.30 -20.45 -0.24
CA THR A 366 -14.31 -19.89 0.66
C THR A 366 -14.42 -18.38 0.61
N CYS A 367 -13.92 -17.75 -0.46
CA CYS A 367 -13.83 -16.30 -0.58
C CYS A 367 -15.15 -15.58 -0.33
N ASP A 368 -16.21 -15.99 -1.02
CA ASP A 368 -17.51 -15.30 -0.94
C ASP A 368 -18.17 -15.44 0.44
N GLU A 369 -17.95 -16.55 1.14
CA GLU A 369 -18.41 -16.74 2.52
C GLU A 369 -17.66 -15.81 3.48
N LEU A 370 -16.33 -15.71 3.32
CA LEU A 370 -15.50 -14.81 4.12
C LEU A 370 -15.85 -13.34 3.88
N MET A 371 -16.10 -12.93 2.64
CA MET A 371 -16.52 -11.57 2.31
C MET A 371 -17.90 -11.24 2.90
N LYS A 372 -18.84 -12.18 2.85
CA LYS A 372 -20.16 -12.04 3.51
C LYS A 372 -20.02 -11.93 5.02
N ARG A 373 -19.13 -12.73 5.64
CA ARG A 373 -18.85 -12.66 7.08
C ARG A 373 -18.27 -11.30 7.46
N LEU A 374 -17.24 -10.85 6.76
CA LEU A 374 -16.59 -9.54 6.97
C LEU A 374 -17.60 -8.39 6.80
N SER A 375 -18.42 -8.44 5.75
CA SER A 375 -19.48 -7.46 5.51
C SER A 375 -20.51 -7.41 6.65
N LYS A 376 -20.90 -8.58 7.20
CA LYS A 376 -21.85 -8.66 8.33
C LYS A 376 -21.22 -8.13 9.61
N GLU A 377 -19.97 -8.45 9.86
CA GLU A 377 -19.20 -7.95 11.00
C GLU A 377 -19.09 -6.43 10.94
N ALA A 378 -18.64 -5.88 9.80
CA ALA A 378 -18.53 -4.43 9.59
C ALA A 378 -19.89 -3.71 9.77
N LYS A 379 -20.99 -4.29 9.31
CA LYS A 379 -22.33 -3.74 9.50
C LYS A 379 -22.76 -3.69 10.96
N GLY A 380 -22.27 -4.64 11.77
CA GLY A 380 -22.58 -4.73 13.21
C GLY A 380 -21.74 -3.80 14.08
N LEU A 381 -20.70 -3.19 13.53
CA LEU A 381 -19.84 -2.27 14.28
C LEU A 381 -20.56 -0.94 14.53
N ASN A 382 -20.47 -0.47 15.78
CA ASN A 382 -20.86 0.88 16.16
C ASN A 382 -19.57 1.65 16.51
N VAL A 383 -19.16 2.54 15.60
CA VAL A 383 -18.02 3.43 15.79
C VAL A 383 -18.57 4.84 16.00
N LEU A 384 -18.12 5.49 17.05
CA LEU A 384 -18.53 6.84 17.45
C LEU A 384 -17.37 7.81 17.24
N LYS A 385 -17.66 9.12 17.16
CA LYS A 385 -16.64 10.16 17.02
C LYS A 385 -15.57 10.09 18.12
N LYS A 386 -15.98 9.83 19.36
CA LYS A 386 -15.08 9.65 20.49
C LYS A 386 -14.08 8.50 20.35
N ASP A 387 -14.39 7.46 19.54
CA ASP A 387 -13.47 6.33 19.30
C ASP A 387 -12.25 6.76 18.43
N LEU A 388 -12.28 7.96 17.86
CA LEU A 388 -11.23 8.50 16.99
C LEU A 388 -10.11 9.22 17.74
N ASP A 389 -10.28 9.56 19.03
CA ASP A 389 -9.33 10.35 19.84
C ASP A 389 -8.92 11.69 19.16
N LEU A 390 -9.90 12.37 18.53
CA LEU A 390 -9.70 13.69 17.88
C LEU A 390 -10.55 14.78 18.52
N GLU A 391 -11.17 14.49 19.68
CA GLU A 391 -12.01 15.41 20.45
C GLU A 391 -13.10 16.13 19.62
N LEU A 392 -13.60 15.48 18.53
CA LEU A 392 -14.50 16.09 17.56
C LEU A 392 -15.77 16.66 18.18
N GLU A 393 -16.34 15.97 19.18
CA GLU A 393 -17.56 16.38 19.86
C GLU A 393 -17.34 17.68 20.65
N LEU A 394 -16.18 17.84 21.29
CA LEU A 394 -15.81 19.08 22.02
C LEU A 394 -15.56 20.24 21.05
N ILE A 395 -14.90 19.98 19.92
CA ILE A 395 -14.63 20.97 18.87
C ILE A 395 -15.96 21.48 18.28
N GLU A 396 -16.90 20.58 17.98
CA GLU A 396 -18.23 20.93 17.46
C GLU A 396 -19.03 21.74 18.49
N GLU A 397 -19.06 21.31 19.75
CA GLU A 397 -19.75 22.03 20.82
C GLU A 397 -19.20 23.44 21.03
N ALA A 398 -17.86 23.60 21.02
CA ALA A 398 -17.23 24.90 21.12
C ALA A 398 -17.60 25.80 19.93
N ALA A 399 -17.62 25.27 18.72
CA ALA A 399 -18.01 26.04 17.52
C ALA A 399 -19.50 26.43 17.55
N GLU A 400 -20.39 25.56 18.02
CA GLU A 400 -21.83 25.88 18.17
C GLU A 400 -22.05 27.03 19.16
N LEU A 401 -21.28 27.08 20.26
CA LEU A 401 -21.37 28.16 21.21
C LEU A 401 -20.94 29.51 20.60
N VAL A 402 -19.84 29.53 19.86
CA VAL A 402 -19.35 30.75 19.18
C VAL A 402 -20.39 31.25 18.16
N LEU A 403 -20.93 30.35 17.33
CA LEU A 403 -21.96 30.72 16.36
C LEU A 403 -23.27 31.21 17.02
N ALA A 404 -23.62 30.69 18.19
CA ALA A 404 -24.76 31.19 18.93
C ALA A 404 -24.54 32.62 19.48
N ASP A 405 -23.34 32.87 20.01
CA ASP A 405 -22.96 34.20 20.51
C ASP A 405 -22.90 35.25 19.37
N GLU A 406 -22.36 34.87 18.20
CA GLU A 406 -22.34 35.74 17.01
C GLU A 406 -23.74 36.10 16.54
N LYS A 407 -24.66 35.14 16.45
CA LYS A 407 -26.07 35.39 16.09
C LYS A 407 -26.76 36.35 17.06
N GLN A 408 -26.54 36.17 18.37
CA GLN A 408 -27.11 37.06 19.38
C GLN A 408 -26.56 38.48 19.25
N ALA A 409 -25.26 38.62 18.91
CA ALA A 409 -24.62 39.90 18.67
C ALA A 409 -25.17 40.60 17.40
N GLU A 410 -25.40 39.82 16.32
CA GLU A 410 -26.00 40.35 15.06
C GLU A 410 -27.45 40.77 15.30
N GLU A 411 -28.25 39.98 16.00
CA GLU A 411 -29.64 40.31 16.35
C GLU A 411 -29.72 41.58 17.20
N SER A 412 -28.85 41.72 18.22
CA SER A 412 -28.80 42.93 19.04
C SER A 412 -28.32 44.18 18.28
N ASN A 413 -27.38 44.03 17.34
CA ASN A 413 -26.95 45.14 16.46
C ASN A 413 -28.07 45.57 15.48
N SER A 414 -28.81 44.61 14.90
CA SER A 414 -29.94 44.93 14.01
C SER A 414 -31.06 45.66 14.73
N GLU A 415 -31.39 45.30 16.01
CA GLU A 415 -32.35 46.02 16.84
C GLU A 415 -31.90 47.44 17.17
N VAL A 416 -30.57 47.65 17.41
CA VAL A 416 -30.00 48.98 17.65
C VAL A 416 -30.07 49.84 16.39
N ASP A 417 -29.79 49.26 15.21
CA ASP A 417 -29.87 49.95 13.94
C ASP A 417 -31.34 50.31 13.57
N GLU A 418 -32.33 49.45 13.84
CA GLU A 418 -33.74 49.73 13.67
C GLU A 418 -34.20 50.85 14.60
N LEU A 419 -33.80 50.84 15.88
CA LEU A 419 -34.12 51.91 16.84
C LEU A 419 -33.45 53.24 16.44
N THR A 420 -32.26 53.20 15.95
CA THR A 420 -31.52 54.42 15.49
C THR A 420 -32.22 55.02 14.26
N ASN A 421 -32.67 54.21 13.32
CA ASN A 421 -33.43 54.63 12.15
C ASN A 421 -34.79 55.21 12.52
N GLN A 422 -35.51 54.66 13.51
CA GLN A 422 -36.78 55.20 14.01
C GLN A 422 -36.59 56.56 14.70
N ILE A 423 -35.53 56.72 15.49
CA ILE A 423 -35.21 58.02 16.13
C ILE A 423 -34.78 59.09 15.09
N GLY A 424 -34.06 58.69 14.03
CA GLY A 424 -33.66 59.58 12.94
C GLY A 424 -34.84 60.10 12.12
N LEU A 425 -35.91 59.31 11.98
CA LEU A 425 -37.16 59.70 11.30
C LEU A 425 -38.00 60.71 12.10
N VAL A 426 -37.93 60.67 13.43
CA VAL A 426 -38.69 61.62 14.30
C VAL A 426 -38.01 62.98 14.38
N SER A 427 -36.75 63.15 14.05
CA SER A 427 -35.99 64.42 14.09
C SER A 427 -36.09 65.28 12.81
N VAL A 428 -36.73 64.81 11.75
CA VAL A 428 -36.85 65.53 10.46
C VAL A 428 -38.19 66.24 10.31
N ASP A 429 -39.18 66.00 11.20
CA ASP A 429 -40.50 66.65 11.19
C ASP A 429 -40.68 67.74 12.26
N SER A 430 -39.63 68.45 12.66
CA SER A 430 -39.72 69.60 13.60
C SER A 430 -39.18 70.88 13.01
#